data_e56462d3b83bfd68dea8e7f8774173c6
#
_entry.id   e56462d3b83bfd68dea8e7f8774173c6
#
_cell.length_a   1.000
_cell.length_b   1.000
_cell.length_c   1.000
_cell.angle_alpha   90.00
_cell.angle_beta   90.00
_cell.angle_gamma   90.00
#
_symmetry.space_group_name_H-M   'P 1'
#
loop_
_entity.id
_entity.type
_entity.pdbx_description
1 polymer ?
#
loop_
_entity_poly.entity_id
_entity_poly.type
_entity_poly.pdbx_seq_one_letter_code
_entity_poly.pdbx_strand_id
1 'polypeptide(L)'
;MRHIAIIGSGPSGCYLADHLLRLVPDCRVDVIERLPVPFGLVRHGVAPDHQGTKAVARVFDRMLARDRVGFFGHVEVGRDIRLDDLETLYDAVVLATGAPDDRRLDIPGEDLAGVVGSGRFIGWINGHPDHPDSLLPPARSAVVIGNGNVALDVVRLLAKTPDELDGSDLGRAASDLLRRSAIETIHVVGRRGPEAAKFTDHELGELATLRHARPIVADPSLLQSDTPVVAILRGFQDLAPRPITIAFHFGLAPDVLLGETKVEAARFLGADGKPHTLPADLVVTCVGYRARACGSEAPTDGFFANDGGHIRDRLYAVGWAKRGPSGTIPTNRVEAQVVAQRIADTLDAGDRPGGAGLRALLDEREARWVDYDGWRRIETHERESAEPNRCRRKLTVIAEMLAVAGR
;
A
#
# COMPACT_ATOMS: atom_id res chain seq x y z
N MET A 1 -30.56 17.66 1.58
CA MET A 1 -29.17 17.50 1.06
C MET A 1 -28.79 16.06 1.34
N ARG A 2 -28.18 15.36 0.40
CA ARG A 2 -27.78 13.96 0.54
C ARG A 2 -26.40 13.87 1.22
N HIS A 3 -26.25 12.99 2.16
CA HIS A 3 -25.00 12.83 2.93
C HIS A 3 -24.39 11.43 2.69
N ILE A 4 -23.15 11.38 2.24
CA ILE A 4 -22.46 10.15 1.89
C ILE A 4 -21.18 10.05 2.74
N ALA A 5 -21.01 8.93 3.45
CA ALA A 5 -19.77 8.61 4.16
C ALA A 5 -18.87 7.71 3.31
N ILE A 6 -17.59 8.04 3.24
CA ILE A 6 -16.56 7.19 2.61
C ILE A 6 -15.53 6.83 3.67
N ILE A 7 -15.42 5.53 3.99
CA ILE A 7 -14.48 5.01 4.97
C ILE A 7 -13.18 4.63 4.26
N GLY A 8 -12.16 5.46 4.41
CA GLY A 8 -10.87 5.37 3.76
C GLY A 8 -10.61 6.48 2.76
N SER A 9 -9.50 7.18 2.94
CA SER A 9 -9.04 8.32 2.14
C SER A 9 -8.01 7.94 1.06
N GLY A 10 -7.89 6.65 0.74
CA GLY A 10 -7.03 6.17 -0.35
C GLY A 10 -7.54 6.58 -1.74
N PRO A 11 -6.81 6.21 -2.83
CA PRO A 11 -7.18 6.60 -4.19
C PRO A 11 -8.64 6.32 -4.55
N SER A 12 -9.16 5.15 -4.19
CA SER A 12 -10.54 4.76 -4.50
C SER A 12 -11.57 5.65 -3.82
N GLY A 13 -11.37 5.96 -2.53
CA GLY A 13 -12.25 6.86 -1.78
C GLY A 13 -12.20 8.28 -2.31
N CYS A 14 -11.00 8.81 -2.58
CA CYS A 14 -10.84 10.15 -3.12
C CYS A 14 -11.44 10.32 -4.53
N TYR A 15 -11.25 9.35 -5.43
CA TYR A 15 -11.89 9.39 -6.75
C TYR A 15 -13.40 9.24 -6.66
N LEU A 16 -13.88 8.37 -5.77
CA LEU A 16 -15.33 8.21 -5.55
C LEU A 16 -15.96 9.53 -5.08
N ALA A 17 -15.34 10.20 -4.09
CA ALA A 17 -15.79 11.51 -3.61
C ALA A 17 -15.87 12.53 -4.75
N ASP A 18 -14.80 12.63 -5.58
CA ASP A 18 -14.78 13.55 -6.73
C ASP A 18 -15.90 13.27 -7.75
N HIS A 19 -16.16 11.98 -8.05
CA HIS A 19 -17.23 11.58 -8.97
C HIS A 19 -18.61 11.86 -8.39
N LEU A 20 -18.87 11.54 -7.12
CA LEU A 20 -20.16 11.80 -6.45
C LEU A 20 -20.49 13.28 -6.40
N LEU A 21 -19.51 14.14 -6.08
CA LEU A 21 -19.69 15.59 -6.06
C LEU A 21 -20.06 16.20 -7.42
N ARG A 22 -19.72 15.52 -8.52
CA ARG A 22 -20.09 15.92 -9.90
C ARG A 22 -21.44 15.36 -10.31
N LEU A 23 -21.71 14.09 -9.97
CA LEU A 23 -22.95 13.40 -10.38
C LEU A 23 -24.17 13.83 -9.54
N VAL A 24 -23.96 14.16 -8.27
CA VAL A 24 -25.01 14.51 -7.31
C VAL A 24 -24.76 15.93 -6.78
N PRO A 25 -25.28 16.98 -7.45
CA PRO A 25 -24.99 18.38 -7.11
C PRO A 25 -25.39 18.79 -5.69
N ASP A 26 -26.41 18.17 -5.11
CA ASP A 26 -26.94 18.43 -3.77
C ASP A 26 -26.39 17.44 -2.71
N CYS A 27 -25.26 16.77 -2.95
CA CYS A 27 -24.62 15.92 -1.95
C CYS A 27 -23.48 16.61 -1.17
N ARG A 28 -23.27 16.15 0.04
CA ARG A 28 -22.03 16.30 0.82
C ARG A 28 -21.38 14.94 0.99
N VAL A 29 -20.06 14.94 0.99
CA VAL A 29 -19.27 13.73 1.18
C VAL A 29 -18.36 13.92 2.39
N ASP A 30 -18.43 12.99 3.34
CA ASP A 30 -17.54 12.98 4.49
C ASP A 30 -16.58 11.78 4.36
N VAL A 31 -15.28 12.08 4.36
CA VAL A 31 -14.21 11.09 4.26
C VAL A 31 -13.70 10.80 5.66
N ILE A 32 -13.85 9.55 6.09
CA ILE A 32 -13.46 9.06 7.41
C ILE A 32 -12.18 8.26 7.24
N GLU A 33 -11.14 8.63 7.99
CA GLU A 33 -9.82 8.01 7.87
C GLU A 33 -9.28 7.60 9.25
N ARG A 34 -8.80 6.38 9.35
CA ARG A 34 -8.24 5.82 10.60
C ARG A 34 -6.99 6.56 11.08
N LEU A 35 -6.16 7.01 10.13
CA LEU A 35 -4.97 7.81 10.45
C LEU A 35 -5.29 9.30 10.52
N PRO A 36 -4.52 10.10 11.28
CA PRO A 36 -4.63 11.56 11.26
C PRO A 36 -4.37 12.20 9.90
N VAL A 37 -3.81 11.42 8.96
CA VAL A 37 -3.32 11.86 7.64
C VAL A 37 -3.99 11.07 6.52
N PRO A 38 -4.38 11.73 5.40
CA PRO A 38 -5.09 11.10 4.29
C PRO A 38 -4.15 10.40 3.29
N PHE A 39 -4.76 9.89 2.22
CA PHE A 39 -4.23 9.37 0.97
C PHE A 39 -3.79 7.90 0.99
N GLY A 40 -3.94 7.17 2.10
CA GLY A 40 -3.74 5.73 2.18
C GLY A 40 -2.43 5.27 1.50
N LEU A 41 -2.53 4.35 0.55
CA LEU A 41 -1.36 3.79 -0.14
C LEU A 41 -0.58 4.81 -1.00
N VAL A 42 -1.17 5.93 -1.44
CA VAL A 42 -0.38 6.97 -2.13
C VAL A 42 0.65 7.56 -1.18
N ARG A 43 0.30 7.71 0.09
CA ARG A 43 1.22 8.18 1.11
C ARG A 43 2.15 7.08 1.64
N HIS A 44 1.60 5.89 1.96
CA HIS A 44 2.31 4.86 2.72
C HIS A 44 2.57 3.55 1.95
N GLY A 45 2.12 3.41 0.70
CA GLY A 45 2.25 2.18 -0.08
C GLY A 45 2.98 2.34 -1.42
N VAL A 46 2.89 3.50 -2.07
CA VAL A 46 3.72 3.82 -3.23
C VAL A 46 5.16 4.02 -2.75
N ALA A 47 6.13 3.44 -3.47
CA ALA A 47 7.54 3.53 -3.12
C ALA A 47 7.98 4.98 -2.88
N PRO A 48 8.80 5.26 -1.85
CA PRO A 48 9.15 6.63 -1.44
C PRO A 48 9.92 7.41 -2.51
N ASP A 49 10.57 6.75 -3.44
CA ASP A 49 11.28 7.33 -4.58
C ASP A 49 10.39 7.56 -5.82
N HIS A 50 9.17 7.03 -5.86
CA HIS A 50 8.20 7.25 -6.94
C HIS A 50 7.36 8.52 -6.73
N GLN A 51 8.03 9.68 -6.59
CA GLN A 51 7.38 10.97 -6.31
C GLN A 51 6.44 11.43 -7.44
N GLY A 52 6.70 11.03 -8.70
CA GLY A 52 5.79 11.26 -9.84
C GLY A 52 4.43 10.60 -9.62
N THR A 53 4.40 9.34 -9.20
CA THR A 53 3.18 8.61 -8.88
C THR A 53 2.48 9.18 -7.64
N LYS A 54 3.25 9.56 -6.60
CA LYS A 54 2.72 10.21 -5.40
C LYS A 54 2.12 11.59 -5.66
N ALA A 55 2.47 12.25 -6.76
CA ALA A 55 1.94 13.58 -7.11
C ALA A 55 0.41 13.60 -7.28
N VAL A 56 -0.25 12.46 -7.48
CA VAL A 56 -1.72 12.36 -7.50
C VAL A 56 -2.35 12.83 -6.19
N ALA A 57 -1.64 12.79 -5.08
CA ALA A 57 -2.08 13.33 -3.79
C ALA A 57 -2.53 14.81 -3.89
N ARG A 58 -1.93 15.61 -4.80
CA ARG A 58 -2.34 17.01 -5.03
C ARG A 58 -3.75 17.11 -5.61
N VAL A 59 -4.19 16.12 -6.37
CA VAL A 59 -5.57 16.06 -6.89
C VAL A 59 -6.53 15.76 -5.76
N PHE A 60 -6.17 14.83 -4.90
CA PHE A 60 -6.98 14.42 -3.74
C PHE A 60 -7.05 15.52 -2.69
N ASP A 61 -5.96 16.23 -2.45
CA ASP A 61 -5.92 17.37 -1.53
C ASP A 61 -6.88 18.48 -1.97
N ARG A 62 -6.88 18.84 -3.28
CA ARG A 62 -7.85 19.78 -3.84
C ARG A 62 -9.29 19.31 -3.75
N MET A 63 -9.54 18.00 -3.79
CA MET A 63 -10.87 17.44 -3.58
C MET A 63 -11.28 17.58 -2.12
N LEU A 64 -10.40 17.27 -1.16
CA LEU A 64 -10.68 17.41 0.28
C LEU A 64 -10.90 18.88 0.71
N ALA A 65 -10.32 19.85 -0.01
CA ALA A 65 -10.47 21.27 0.26
C ALA A 65 -11.81 21.89 -0.17
N ARG A 66 -12.72 21.11 -0.77
CA ARG A 66 -14.01 21.64 -1.25
C ARG A 66 -15.01 21.79 -0.11
N ASP A 67 -15.83 22.87 -0.12
CA ASP A 67 -16.82 23.17 0.92
C ASP A 67 -17.84 22.04 1.19
N ARG A 68 -18.09 21.19 0.19
CA ARG A 68 -18.99 20.04 0.29
C ARG A 68 -18.31 18.75 0.75
N VAL A 69 -17.04 18.81 1.18
CA VAL A 69 -16.28 17.66 1.69
C VAL A 69 -15.91 17.89 3.14
N GLY A 70 -16.24 16.92 3.98
CA GLY A 70 -15.71 16.81 5.34
C GLY A 70 -14.57 15.81 5.38
N PHE A 71 -13.54 16.09 6.17
CA PHE A 71 -12.48 15.14 6.48
C PHE A 71 -12.48 14.86 7.99
N PHE A 72 -12.52 13.59 8.35
CA PHE A 72 -12.50 13.08 9.71
C PHE A 72 -11.35 12.09 9.86
N GLY A 73 -10.14 12.62 10.07
CA GLY A 73 -8.94 11.83 10.32
C GLY A 73 -8.85 11.38 11.77
N HIS A 74 -8.12 10.31 12.03
CA HIS A 74 -7.98 9.62 13.31
C HIS A 74 -9.32 9.08 13.85
N VAL A 75 -10.22 8.68 12.94
CA VAL A 75 -11.49 8.03 13.29
C VAL A 75 -11.51 6.62 12.73
N GLU A 76 -11.51 5.62 13.60
CA GLU A 76 -11.52 4.21 13.23
C GLU A 76 -12.89 3.59 13.46
N VAL A 77 -13.49 3.08 12.38
CA VAL A 77 -14.76 2.36 12.45
C VAL A 77 -14.54 1.02 13.16
N GLY A 78 -15.33 0.77 14.22
CA GLY A 78 -15.18 -0.36 15.10
C GLY A 78 -14.49 -0.02 16.44
N ARG A 79 -13.76 1.10 16.51
CA ARG A 79 -13.18 1.63 17.75
C ARG A 79 -13.89 2.90 18.21
N ASP A 80 -13.89 3.94 17.40
CA ASP A 80 -14.41 5.28 17.77
C ASP A 80 -15.88 5.43 17.39
N ILE A 81 -16.30 4.78 16.32
CA ILE A 81 -17.67 4.78 15.81
C ILE A 81 -18.01 3.40 15.24
N ARG A 82 -19.27 2.97 15.41
CA ARG A 82 -19.76 1.72 14.81
C ARG A 82 -20.20 1.97 13.37
N LEU A 83 -20.15 0.93 12.53
CA LEU A 83 -20.66 0.99 11.17
C LEU A 83 -22.16 1.30 11.14
N ASP A 84 -22.93 0.69 12.04
CA ASP A 84 -24.37 0.92 12.20
C ASP A 84 -24.70 2.40 12.53
N ASP A 85 -23.86 3.07 13.32
CA ASP A 85 -24.02 4.50 13.62
C ASP A 85 -23.90 5.32 12.32
N LEU A 86 -22.93 4.99 11.45
CA LEU A 86 -22.77 5.64 10.15
C LEU A 86 -23.98 5.38 9.23
N GLU A 87 -24.52 4.16 9.20
CA GLU A 87 -25.71 3.84 8.41
C GLU A 87 -26.97 4.61 8.87
N THR A 88 -27.01 5.04 10.13
CA THR A 88 -28.09 5.93 10.61
C THR A 88 -27.85 7.40 10.27
N LEU A 89 -26.59 7.83 10.20
CA LEU A 89 -26.20 9.22 9.96
C LEU A 89 -26.15 9.60 8.48
N TYR A 90 -25.96 8.63 7.57
CA TYR A 90 -25.69 8.88 6.15
C TYR A 90 -26.68 8.16 5.23
N ASP A 91 -26.94 8.74 4.06
CA ASP A 91 -27.80 8.17 3.03
C ASP A 91 -27.10 7.03 2.27
N ALA A 92 -25.76 7.05 2.21
CA ALA A 92 -24.93 5.94 1.76
C ALA A 92 -23.62 5.91 2.54
N VAL A 93 -23.12 4.69 2.79
CA VAL A 93 -21.82 4.42 3.42
C VAL A 93 -20.98 3.56 2.47
N VAL A 94 -19.74 3.94 2.23
CA VAL A 94 -18.88 3.25 1.27
C VAL A 94 -17.59 2.80 1.92
N LEU A 95 -17.30 1.50 1.87
CA LEU A 95 -16.03 0.92 2.29
C LEU A 95 -14.97 1.13 1.21
N ALA A 96 -14.04 2.05 1.45
CA ALA A 96 -12.86 2.32 0.62
C ALA A 96 -11.57 1.99 1.39
N THR A 97 -11.63 1.03 2.31
CA THR A 97 -10.61 0.66 3.29
C THR A 97 -9.39 -0.04 2.69
N GLY A 98 -9.45 -0.38 1.41
CA GLY A 98 -8.36 -1.07 0.73
C GLY A 98 -8.19 -2.53 1.16
N ALA A 99 -6.93 -2.98 1.17
CA ALA A 99 -6.53 -4.32 1.60
C ALA A 99 -5.20 -4.18 2.38
N PRO A 100 -5.26 -3.84 3.68
CA PRO A 100 -4.08 -3.48 4.46
C PRO A 100 -3.24 -4.66 4.94
N ASP A 101 -3.79 -5.88 4.97
CA ASP A 101 -3.12 -7.04 5.55
C ASP A 101 -2.37 -7.83 4.48
N ASP A 102 -1.13 -8.21 4.77
CA ASP A 102 -0.36 -9.11 3.91
C ASP A 102 -1.00 -10.51 3.87
N ARG A 103 -1.02 -11.14 2.71
CA ARG A 103 -1.33 -12.57 2.60
C ARG A 103 -0.16 -13.38 3.13
N ARG A 104 -0.47 -14.45 3.86
CA ARG A 104 0.51 -15.43 4.31
C ARG A 104 0.85 -16.43 3.21
N LEU A 105 2.05 -17.01 3.31
CA LEU A 105 2.45 -18.15 2.47
C LEU A 105 1.85 -19.47 3.01
N ASP A 106 1.54 -19.50 4.30
CA ASP A 106 1.06 -20.69 5.03
C ASP A 106 2.06 -21.86 4.95
N ILE A 107 3.35 -21.55 5.10
CA ILE A 107 4.46 -22.52 5.11
C ILE A 107 5.20 -22.50 6.46
N PRO A 108 5.85 -23.59 6.85
CA PRO A 108 6.66 -23.62 8.06
C PRO A 108 7.76 -22.54 8.05
N GLY A 109 7.99 -21.92 9.21
CA GLY A 109 9.02 -20.87 9.39
C GLY A 109 8.59 -19.46 9.00
N GLU A 110 7.34 -19.24 8.58
CA GLU A 110 6.87 -17.91 8.17
C GLU A 110 6.84 -16.88 9.32
N ASP A 111 6.83 -17.35 10.58
CA ASP A 111 6.82 -16.50 11.76
C ASP A 111 8.23 -16.24 12.34
N LEU A 112 9.31 -16.72 11.69
CA LEU A 112 10.68 -16.46 12.09
C LEU A 112 11.03 -14.97 12.01
N ALA A 113 11.86 -14.49 12.91
CA ALA A 113 12.41 -13.13 12.81
C ALA A 113 13.16 -12.96 11.47
N GLY A 114 13.01 -11.80 10.84
CA GLY A 114 13.55 -11.54 9.50
C GLY A 114 12.61 -11.93 8.36
N VAL A 115 11.44 -12.47 8.65
CA VAL A 115 10.36 -12.68 7.66
C VAL A 115 9.32 -11.57 7.79
N VAL A 116 9.01 -10.89 6.70
CA VAL A 116 8.09 -9.74 6.70
C VAL A 116 7.25 -9.72 5.42
N GLY A 117 5.95 -9.36 5.55
CA GLY A 117 5.10 -9.09 4.40
C GLY A 117 5.44 -7.78 3.72
N SER A 118 5.21 -7.69 2.42
CA SER A 118 5.53 -6.50 1.62
C SER A 118 4.76 -5.26 2.04
N GLY A 119 3.52 -5.39 2.50
CA GLY A 119 2.71 -4.27 3.00
C GLY A 119 3.33 -3.66 4.25
N ARG A 120 3.75 -4.51 5.18
CA ARG A 120 4.45 -4.09 6.39
C ARG A 120 5.82 -3.48 6.06
N PHE A 121 6.59 -4.09 5.15
CA PHE A 121 7.89 -3.56 4.71
C PHE A 121 7.75 -2.18 4.04
N ILE A 122 6.87 -2.05 3.05
CA ILE A 122 6.65 -0.79 2.32
C ILE A 122 6.02 0.28 3.24
N GLY A 123 5.12 -0.12 4.15
CA GLY A 123 4.59 0.77 5.16
C GLY A 123 5.67 1.34 6.07
N TRP A 124 6.54 0.46 6.62
CA TRP A 124 7.67 0.88 7.45
C TRP A 124 8.62 1.83 6.70
N ILE A 125 9.01 1.49 5.47
CA ILE A 125 9.92 2.32 4.67
C ILE A 125 9.32 3.69 4.33
N ASN A 126 8.00 3.77 4.27
CA ASN A 126 7.24 5.00 4.08
C ASN A 126 6.88 5.73 5.38
N GLY A 127 7.32 5.25 6.55
CA GLY A 127 7.01 5.86 7.85
C GLY A 127 5.54 5.72 8.26
N HIS A 128 4.93 4.55 8.04
CA HIS A 128 3.57 4.27 8.48
C HIS A 128 3.52 4.13 10.01
N PRO A 129 2.58 4.79 10.71
CA PRO A 129 2.53 4.77 12.18
C PRO A 129 2.37 3.39 12.81
N ASP A 130 1.72 2.45 12.13
CA ASP A 130 1.54 1.08 12.62
C ASP A 130 2.83 0.24 12.51
N HIS A 131 3.87 0.77 11.89
CA HIS A 131 5.13 0.08 11.64
C HIS A 131 6.33 0.91 12.09
N PRO A 132 6.40 1.31 13.40
CA PRO A 132 7.43 2.22 13.89
C PRO A 132 8.81 1.57 14.01
N ASP A 133 8.84 0.25 14.23
CA ASP A 133 10.06 -0.48 14.55
C ASP A 133 10.84 -0.86 13.29
N SER A 134 12.16 -0.98 13.45
CA SER A 134 13.00 -1.53 12.39
C SER A 134 12.63 -2.97 12.10
N LEU A 135 12.26 -3.23 10.86
CA LEU A 135 11.89 -4.56 10.38
C LEU A 135 13.05 -5.32 9.73
N LEU A 136 14.19 -4.65 9.54
CA LEU A 136 15.33 -5.25 8.83
C LEU A 136 16.40 -5.66 9.83
N PRO A 137 16.73 -6.96 9.90
CA PRO A 137 17.96 -7.41 10.56
C PRO A 137 19.18 -6.96 9.74
N PRO A 138 20.38 -6.96 10.31
CA PRO A 138 21.60 -6.94 9.51
C PRO A 138 21.58 -8.11 8.51
N ALA A 139 21.47 -7.81 7.22
CA ALA A 139 21.29 -8.81 6.17
C ALA A 139 22.39 -8.69 5.12
N ARG A 140 22.95 -9.82 4.70
CA ARG A 140 23.83 -9.94 3.53
C ARG A 140 23.08 -10.55 2.34
N SER A 141 22.09 -11.40 2.62
CA SER A 141 21.24 -12.02 1.62
C SER A 141 19.77 -11.77 1.92
N ALA A 142 19.04 -11.28 0.92
CA ALA A 142 17.59 -11.09 0.98
C ALA A 142 16.89 -11.98 -0.04
N VAL A 143 15.74 -12.54 0.34
CA VAL A 143 14.85 -13.28 -0.56
C VAL A 143 13.53 -12.54 -0.66
N VAL A 144 13.12 -12.19 -1.87
CA VAL A 144 11.84 -11.55 -2.18
C VAL A 144 10.96 -12.56 -2.92
N ILE A 145 9.88 -12.98 -2.28
CA ILE A 145 8.98 -14.02 -2.81
C ILE A 145 7.80 -13.36 -3.51
N GLY A 146 7.80 -13.37 -4.84
CA GLY A 146 6.75 -12.81 -5.69
C GLY A 146 7.30 -12.15 -6.96
N ASN A 147 6.49 -12.17 -8.03
CA ASN A 147 6.85 -11.67 -9.36
C ASN A 147 5.85 -10.57 -9.82
N GLY A 148 5.65 -9.54 -9.01
CA GLY A 148 4.86 -8.35 -9.34
C GLY A 148 5.61 -7.06 -9.02
N ASN A 149 5.05 -5.90 -9.39
CA ASN A 149 5.69 -4.59 -9.21
C ASN A 149 6.10 -4.29 -7.76
N VAL A 150 5.32 -4.74 -6.77
CA VAL A 150 5.68 -4.58 -5.35
C VAL A 150 7.00 -5.30 -5.02
N ALA A 151 7.24 -6.49 -5.62
CA ALA A 151 8.51 -7.18 -5.44
C ALA A 151 9.67 -6.37 -6.05
N LEU A 152 9.46 -5.76 -7.22
CA LEU A 152 10.47 -4.88 -7.83
C LEU A 152 10.73 -3.62 -6.99
N ASP A 153 9.69 -3.01 -6.41
CA ASP A 153 9.85 -1.89 -5.48
C ASP A 153 10.72 -2.26 -4.28
N VAL A 154 10.45 -3.42 -3.64
CA VAL A 154 11.25 -3.93 -2.52
C VAL A 154 12.70 -4.12 -2.93
N VAL A 155 12.94 -4.83 -4.05
CA VAL A 155 14.27 -5.11 -4.58
C VAL A 155 15.04 -3.82 -4.87
N ARG A 156 14.41 -2.88 -5.56
CA ARG A 156 14.99 -1.60 -5.94
C ARG A 156 15.38 -0.77 -4.71
N LEU A 157 14.49 -0.68 -3.71
CA LEU A 157 14.75 0.06 -2.48
C LEU A 157 15.87 -0.58 -1.63
N LEU A 158 15.99 -1.91 -1.60
CA LEU A 158 17.09 -2.60 -0.94
C LEU A 158 18.43 -2.45 -1.67
N ALA A 159 18.40 -2.25 -2.99
CA ALA A 159 19.57 -2.20 -3.85
C ALA A 159 20.09 -0.78 -4.13
N LYS A 160 19.29 0.26 -3.90
CA LYS A 160 19.67 1.67 -4.12
C LYS A 160 20.66 2.17 -3.09
N THR A 161 21.60 2.96 -3.55
CA THR A 161 22.48 3.75 -2.67
C THR A 161 21.73 4.93 -2.05
N PRO A 162 22.23 5.50 -0.94
CA PRO A 162 21.56 6.64 -0.27
C PRO A 162 21.29 7.84 -1.18
N ASP A 163 22.21 8.16 -2.09
CA ASP A 163 22.09 9.26 -3.05
C ASP A 163 21.11 8.95 -4.21
N GLU A 164 20.87 7.68 -4.53
CA GLU A 164 19.79 7.29 -5.45
C GLU A 164 18.39 7.44 -4.84
N LEU A 165 18.30 7.67 -3.54
CA LEU A 165 17.07 7.91 -2.79
C LEU A 165 16.83 9.40 -2.48
N ASP A 166 17.68 10.30 -2.97
CA ASP A 166 17.50 11.74 -2.80
C ASP A 166 16.22 12.24 -3.49
N GLY A 167 15.57 13.24 -2.89
CA GLY A 167 14.28 13.74 -3.33
C GLY A 167 13.07 12.87 -2.92
N SER A 168 13.31 11.70 -2.31
CA SER A 168 12.25 10.82 -1.82
C SER A 168 11.61 11.32 -0.52
N ASP A 169 10.50 10.69 -0.12
CA ASP A 169 9.87 10.84 1.20
C ASP A 169 10.13 9.62 2.11
N LEU A 170 11.31 9.01 1.94
CA LEU A 170 11.78 7.87 2.71
C LEU A 170 11.76 8.16 4.22
N GLY A 171 11.23 7.25 5.02
CA GLY A 171 11.23 7.35 6.47
C GLY A 171 12.65 7.39 7.04
N ARG A 172 12.89 8.21 8.09
CA ARG A 172 14.23 8.41 8.65
C ARG A 172 14.86 7.11 9.16
N ALA A 173 14.10 6.33 9.94
CA ALA A 173 14.60 5.05 10.45
C ALA A 173 15.00 4.08 9.32
N ALA A 174 14.20 4.03 8.25
CA ALA A 174 14.51 3.24 7.07
C ALA A 174 15.75 3.76 6.33
N SER A 175 15.90 5.08 6.19
CA SER A 175 17.08 5.71 5.60
C SER A 175 18.37 5.34 6.34
N ASP A 176 18.35 5.43 7.67
CA ASP A 176 19.51 5.12 8.51
C ASP A 176 19.91 3.63 8.43
N LEU A 177 18.91 2.76 8.29
CA LEU A 177 19.17 1.32 8.15
C LEU A 177 19.69 0.96 6.76
N LEU A 178 19.10 1.49 5.70
CA LEU A 178 19.56 1.26 4.32
C LEU A 178 20.99 1.76 4.11
N ARG A 179 21.37 2.88 4.76
CA ARG A 179 22.78 3.36 4.74
C ARG A 179 23.78 2.37 5.36
N ARG A 180 23.34 1.53 6.29
CA ARG A 180 24.16 0.51 6.98
C ARG A 180 23.96 -0.88 6.38
N SER A 181 23.21 -0.99 5.30
CA SER A 181 22.93 -2.26 4.64
C SER A 181 24.22 -2.89 4.14
N ALA A 182 24.38 -4.18 4.43
CA ALA A 182 25.48 -5.01 3.94
C ALA A 182 24.98 -6.02 2.90
N ILE A 183 23.84 -5.76 2.25
CA ILE A 183 23.25 -6.69 1.27
C ILE A 183 24.18 -6.83 0.07
N GLU A 184 24.51 -8.06 -0.25
CA GLU A 184 25.33 -8.47 -1.38
C GLU A 184 24.50 -9.19 -2.45
N THR A 185 23.47 -9.92 -2.00
CA THR A 185 22.60 -10.68 -2.90
C THR A 185 21.13 -10.50 -2.56
N ILE A 186 20.30 -10.26 -3.59
CA ILE A 186 18.84 -10.23 -3.49
C ILE A 186 18.30 -11.27 -4.45
N HIS A 187 17.66 -12.31 -3.91
CA HIS A 187 16.98 -13.35 -4.69
C HIS A 187 15.52 -12.97 -4.91
N VAL A 188 15.07 -12.89 -6.16
CA VAL A 188 13.67 -12.68 -6.54
C VAL A 188 13.08 -13.99 -7.01
N VAL A 189 12.12 -14.54 -6.28
CA VAL A 189 11.64 -15.89 -6.51
C VAL A 189 10.18 -15.91 -6.96
N GLY A 190 9.92 -16.52 -8.10
CA GLY A 190 8.58 -16.74 -8.64
C GLY A 190 8.25 -18.19 -8.90
N ARG A 191 7.05 -18.63 -8.50
CA ARG A 191 6.58 -20.01 -8.67
C ARG A 191 6.28 -20.41 -10.11
N ARG A 192 6.22 -19.46 -11.02
CA ARG A 192 5.92 -19.67 -12.45
C ARG A 192 7.08 -19.21 -13.31
N GLY A 193 7.04 -19.52 -14.60
CA GLY A 193 8.03 -19.04 -15.58
C GLY A 193 8.02 -17.51 -15.76
N PRO A 194 9.04 -16.96 -16.45
CA PRO A 194 9.18 -15.54 -16.65
C PRO A 194 8.01 -14.90 -17.42
N GLU A 195 7.37 -15.64 -18.33
CA GLU A 195 6.21 -15.17 -19.11
C GLU A 195 4.97 -14.90 -18.24
N ALA A 196 4.87 -15.59 -17.10
CA ALA A 196 3.77 -15.42 -16.16
C ALA A 196 4.05 -14.36 -15.07
N ALA A 197 5.17 -13.68 -15.15
CA ALA A 197 5.48 -12.55 -14.27
C ALA A 197 4.51 -11.39 -14.51
N LYS A 198 4.19 -10.68 -13.43
CA LYS A 198 3.25 -9.54 -13.45
C LYS A 198 3.99 -8.21 -13.35
N PHE A 199 5.25 -8.20 -13.70
CA PHE A 199 6.03 -6.97 -13.81
C PHE A 199 5.48 -6.11 -14.95
N THR A 200 5.50 -4.80 -14.80
CA THR A 200 5.42 -3.90 -15.94
C THR A 200 6.83 -3.74 -16.54
N ASP A 201 6.89 -3.55 -17.86
CA ASP A 201 8.18 -3.38 -18.57
C ASP A 201 8.99 -2.22 -18.02
N HIS A 202 8.30 -1.14 -17.66
CA HIS A 202 8.90 0.06 -17.08
C HIS A 202 9.60 -0.25 -15.75
N GLU A 203 8.87 -0.81 -14.78
CA GLU A 203 9.39 -1.11 -13.44
C GLU A 203 10.53 -2.14 -13.49
N LEU A 204 10.42 -3.16 -14.36
CA LEU A 204 11.48 -4.14 -14.54
C LEU A 204 12.72 -3.50 -15.16
N GLY A 205 12.55 -2.64 -16.17
CA GLY A 205 13.65 -1.93 -16.85
C GLY A 205 14.43 -1.00 -15.93
N GLU A 206 13.80 -0.41 -14.92
CA GLU A 206 14.46 0.45 -13.93
C GLU A 206 15.62 -0.27 -13.21
N LEU A 207 15.53 -1.58 -12.99
CA LEU A 207 16.59 -2.33 -12.31
C LEU A 207 17.94 -2.30 -13.08
N ALA A 208 17.92 -2.15 -14.39
CA ALA A 208 19.15 -2.01 -15.18
C ALA A 208 19.90 -0.70 -14.92
N THR A 209 19.20 0.32 -14.43
CA THR A 209 19.74 1.67 -14.16
C THR A 209 20.39 1.82 -12.79
N LEU A 210 20.20 0.85 -11.87
CA LEU A 210 20.77 0.86 -10.53
C LEU A 210 22.30 0.94 -10.60
N ARG A 211 22.91 1.85 -9.85
CA ARG A 211 24.37 2.09 -9.94
C ARG A 211 25.20 0.99 -9.31
N HIS A 212 24.72 0.42 -8.19
CA HIS A 212 25.47 -0.54 -7.38
C HIS A 212 24.90 -1.96 -7.43
N ALA A 213 23.83 -2.19 -8.19
CA ALA A 213 23.22 -3.51 -8.31
C ALA A 213 23.13 -3.97 -9.78
N ARG A 214 23.36 -5.26 -10.00
CA ARG A 214 23.22 -5.93 -11.29
C ARG A 214 22.11 -6.97 -11.22
N PRO A 215 21.00 -6.81 -11.97
CA PRO A 215 20.04 -7.89 -12.16
C PRO A 215 20.62 -8.96 -13.11
N ILE A 216 20.30 -10.23 -12.79
CA ILE A 216 20.58 -11.41 -13.62
C ILE A 216 19.42 -12.40 -13.50
N VAL A 217 19.30 -13.32 -14.43
CA VAL A 217 18.44 -14.52 -14.31
C VAL A 217 19.32 -15.72 -13.98
N ALA A 218 18.99 -16.44 -12.91
CA ALA A 218 19.81 -17.54 -12.40
C ALA A 218 19.88 -18.71 -13.38
N ASP A 219 18.81 -18.97 -14.12
CA ASP A 219 18.76 -19.95 -15.21
C ASP A 219 18.35 -19.25 -16.53
N PRO A 220 19.33 -18.82 -17.34
CA PRO A 220 19.05 -18.16 -18.62
C PRO A 220 18.33 -19.07 -19.65
N SER A 221 18.36 -20.39 -19.47
CA SER A 221 17.69 -21.32 -20.37
C SER A 221 16.16 -21.15 -20.36
N LEU A 222 15.60 -20.49 -19.34
CA LEU A 222 14.18 -20.17 -19.24
C LEU A 222 13.76 -18.95 -20.09
N LEU A 223 14.71 -18.22 -20.72
CA LEU A 223 14.45 -16.99 -21.47
C LEU A 223 14.22 -17.25 -22.96
N GLN A 224 13.32 -18.18 -23.30
CA GLN A 224 13.12 -18.63 -24.67
C GLN A 224 12.04 -17.85 -25.44
N SER A 225 11.09 -17.21 -24.75
CA SER A 225 10.01 -16.46 -25.42
C SER A 225 10.42 -15.04 -25.82
N ASP A 226 9.66 -14.44 -26.72
CA ASP A 226 9.88 -13.06 -27.19
C ASP A 226 8.92 -12.04 -26.57
N THR A 227 8.41 -12.32 -25.37
CA THR A 227 7.61 -11.35 -24.63
C THR A 227 8.49 -10.16 -24.18
N PRO A 228 7.94 -8.93 -24.06
CA PRO A 228 8.70 -7.76 -23.61
C PRO A 228 9.43 -7.99 -22.28
N VAL A 229 8.78 -8.62 -21.31
CA VAL A 229 9.39 -8.96 -20.02
C VAL A 229 10.62 -9.87 -20.21
N VAL A 230 10.52 -10.92 -21.04
CA VAL A 230 11.64 -11.85 -21.27
C VAL A 230 12.77 -11.16 -22.03
N ALA A 231 12.46 -10.26 -22.97
CA ALA A 231 13.47 -9.48 -23.67
C ALA A 231 14.28 -8.60 -22.71
N ILE A 232 13.62 -7.93 -21.74
CA ILE A 232 14.31 -7.14 -20.70
C ILE A 232 15.19 -8.04 -19.82
N LEU A 233 14.64 -9.17 -19.34
CA LEU A 233 15.38 -10.14 -18.52
C LEU A 233 16.61 -10.70 -19.25
N ARG A 234 16.51 -10.92 -20.56
CA ARG A 234 17.63 -11.35 -21.39
C ARG A 234 18.72 -10.28 -21.47
N GLY A 235 18.34 -9.01 -21.60
CA GLY A 235 19.28 -7.88 -21.58
C GLY A 235 20.03 -7.70 -20.26
N PHE A 236 19.54 -8.21 -19.15
CA PHE A 236 20.25 -8.16 -17.86
C PHE A 236 21.54 -9.00 -17.87
N GLN A 237 21.62 -10.06 -18.70
CA GLN A 237 22.80 -10.93 -18.77
C GLN A 237 24.04 -10.17 -19.27
N ASP A 238 23.83 -9.13 -20.08
CA ASP A 238 24.90 -8.35 -20.72
C ASP A 238 25.43 -7.21 -19.82
N LEU A 239 24.79 -6.97 -18.66
CA LEU A 239 25.21 -5.91 -17.75
C LEU A 239 26.52 -6.27 -17.05
N ALA A 240 27.38 -5.28 -16.87
CA ALA A 240 28.64 -5.44 -16.13
C ALA A 240 28.38 -5.82 -14.65
N PRO A 241 29.28 -6.59 -14.02
CA PRO A 241 29.21 -6.90 -12.59
C PRO A 241 29.15 -5.64 -11.72
N ARG A 242 28.38 -5.69 -10.64
CA ARG A 242 28.23 -4.63 -9.63
C ARG A 242 28.26 -5.26 -8.24
N PRO A 243 28.49 -4.46 -7.16
CA PRO A 243 28.60 -4.99 -5.80
C PRO A 243 27.42 -5.84 -5.34
N ILE A 244 26.18 -5.46 -5.70
CA ILE A 244 24.96 -6.19 -5.36
C ILE A 244 24.50 -7.00 -6.58
N THR A 245 24.20 -8.28 -6.37
CA THR A 245 23.55 -9.13 -7.38
C THR A 245 22.06 -9.27 -7.07
N ILE A 246 21.20 -8.98 -8.07
CA ILE A 246 19.78 -9.27 -8.02
C ILE A 246 19.51 -10.48 -8.90
N ALA A 247 19.30 -11.66 -8.29
CA ALA A 247 19.14 -12.93 -8.99
C ALA A 247 17.65 -13.33 -9.10
N PHE A 248 17.13 -13.35 -10.33
CA PHE A 248 15.77 -13.83 -10.59
C PHE A 248 15.74 -15.35 -10.72
N HIS A 249 14.88 -16.00 -9.94
CA HIS A 249 14.60 -17.42 -9.95
C HIS A 249 13.15 -17.65 -10.35
N PHE A 250 12.93 -18.44 -11.39
CA PHE A 250 11.60 -18.78 -11.89
C PHE A 250 11.31 -20.26 -11.71
N GLY A 251 10.01 -20.62 -11.62
CA GLY A 251 9.60 -22.00 -11.48
C GLY A 251 9.85 -22.63 -10.11
N LEU A 252 10.06 -21.81 -9.07
CA LEU A 252 10.36 -22.25 -7.72
C LEU A 252 9.20 -21.91 -6.77
N ALA A 253 8.52 -22.94 -6.25
CA ALA A 253 7.43 -22.81 -5.28
C ALA A 253 7.99 -22.76 -3.83
N PRO A 254 7.57 -21.81 -2.98
CA PRO A 254 7.95 -21.78 -1.57
C PRO A 254 7.55 -23.07 -0.86
N ASP A 255 8.44 -23.61 -0.01
CA ASP A 255 8.25 -24.85 0.73
C ASP A 255 8.42 -24.64 2.24
N VAL A 256 9.57 -24.15 2.69
CA VAL A 256 9.82 -23.88 4.09
C VAL A 256 10.88 -22.78 4.26
N LEU A 257 10.72 -21.95 5.30
CA LEU A 257 11.75 -21.03 5.74
C LEU A 257 12.51 -21.64 6.91
N LEU A 258 13.84 -21.73 6.79
CA LEU A 258 14.72 -22.44 7.68
C LEU A 258 15.39 -21.48 8.66
N GLY A 259 15.57 -21.92 9.90
CA GLY A 259 16.20 -21.22 11.00
C GLY A 259 15.60 -21.64 12.34
N GLU A 260 16.21 -21.27 13.45
CA GLU A 260 15.69 -21.56 14.78
C GLU A 260 14.85 -20.39 15.34
N THR A 261 15.44 -19.21 15.49
CA THR A 261 14.78 -18.00 15.99
C THR A 261 14.63 -16.91 14.93
N LYS A 262 15.49 -16.95 13.93
CA LYS A 262 15.47 -16.04 12.76
C LYS A 262 15.63 -16.87 11.49
N VAL A 263 15.22 -16.30 10.37
CA VAL A 263 15.42 -16.93 9.06
C VAL A 263 16.92 -16.95 8.71
N GLU A 264 17.39 -18.08 8.20
CA GLU A 264 18.76 -18.30 7.74
C GLU A 264 18.82 -18.78 6.29
N ALA A 265 17.74 -19.42 5.82
CA ALA A 265 17.58 -19.81 4.43
C ALA A 265 16.10 -19.99 4.07
N ALA A 266 15.81 -19.94 2.78
CA ALA A 266 14.51 -20.26 2.22
C ALA A 266 14.64 -21.44 1.26
N ARG A 267 13.83 -22.50 1.45
CA ARG A 267 13.78 -23.67 0.58
C ARG A 267 12.57 -23.58 -0.32
N PHE A 268 12.79 -23.92 -1.56
CA PHE A 268 11.79 -23.95 -2.62
C PHE A 268 11.78 -25.31 -3.31
N LEU A 269 10.68 -25.65 -3.96
CA LEU A 269 10.59 -26.83 -4.81
C LEU A 269 10.51 -26.42 -6.28
N GLY A 270 11.38 -26.97 -7.08
CA GLY A 270 11.30 -26.89 -8.55
C GLY A 270 10.12 -27.67 -9.13
N ALA A 271 9.82 -27.46 -10.41
CA ALA A 271 8.78 -28.22 -11.10
C ALA A 271 9.06 -29.75 -11.15
N ASP A 272 10.30 -30.14 -11.04
CA ASP A 272 10.76 -31.53 -10.94
C ASP A 272 10.71 -32.10 -9.50
N GLY A 273 10.20 -31.32 -8.55
CA GLY A 273 10.12 -31.67 -7.13
C GLY A 273 11.44 -31.57 -6.38
N LYS A 274 12.54 -31.17 -7.02
CA LYS A 274 13.82 -31.02 -6.34
C LYS A 274 13.88 -29.80 -5.46
N PRO A 275 14.49 -29.87 -4.28
CA PRO A 275 14.68 -28.76 -3.39
C PRO A 275 15.79 -27.80 -3.88
N HIS A 276 15.50 -26.51 -3.81
CA HIS A 276 16.44 -25.43 -4.03
C HIS A 276 16.50 -24.58 -2.76
N THR A 277 17.65 -24.46 -2.13
CA THR A 277 17.83 -23.69 -0.90
C THR A 277 18.66 -22.43 -1.20
N LEU A 278 18.12 -21.29 -0.83
CA LEU A 278 18.75 -19.99 -0.98
C LEU A 278 19.05 -19.41 0.41
N PRO A 279 20.28 -18.89 0.67
CA PRO A 279 20.59 -18.22 1.92
C PRO A 279 19.70 -16.96 2.08
N ALA A 280 19.25 -16.71 3.30
CA ALA A 280 18.36 -15.58 3.57
C ALA A 280 18.49 -15.09 5.01
N ASP A 281 19.00 -13.88 5.20
CA ASP A 281 18.90 -13.16 6.48
C ASP A 281 17.61 -12.36 6.59
N LEU A 282 16.98 -12.07 5.43
CA LEU A 282 15.74 -11.34 5.27
C LEU A 282 14.87 -12.02 4.23
N VAL A 283 13.59 -12.23 4.53
CA VAL A 283 12.59 -12.69 3.56
C VAL A 283 11.46 -11.67 3.48
N VAL A 284 11.16 -11.16 2.29
CA VAL A 284 10.02 -10.28 2.05
C VAL A 284 8.99 -11.00 1.18
N THR A 285 7.78 -11.23 1.71
CA THR A 285 6.72 -11.92 0.98
C THR A 285 5.84 -10.93 0.21
N CYS A 286 5.87 -11.00 -1.12
CA CYS A 286 5.12 -10.16 -2.05
C CYS A 286 4.01 -10.96 -2.75
N VAL A 287 3.18 -11.68 -1.98
CA VAL A 287 2.18 -12.61 -2.49
C VAL A 287 0.75 -12.06 -2.50
N GLY A 288 0.63 -10.75 -2.26
CA GLY A 288 -0.62 -10.00 -2.29
C GLY A 288 -1.16 -9.66 -0.90
N TYR A 289 -2.36 -9.09 -0.89
CA TYR A 289 -2.98 -8.50 0.30
C TYR A 289 -4.41 -9.00 0.48
N ARG A 290 -5.02 -8.66 1.62
CA ARG A 290 -6.43 -8.92 1.90
C ARG A 290 -7.06 -7.76 2.68
N ALA A 291 -8.35 -7.54 2.47
CA ALA A 291 -9.11 -6.58 3.25
C ALA A 291 -9.23 -7.04 4.71
N ARG A 292 -9.36 -6.08 5.59
CA ARG A 292 -9.65 -6.26 7.02
C ARG A 292 -11.13 -5.97 7.28
N ALA A 293 -11.72 -6.60 8.28
CA ALA A 293 -13.06 -6.28 8.73
C ALA A 293 -13.20 -4.78 9.07
N CYS A 294 -14.37 -4.23 8.76
CA CYS A 294 -14.73 -2.85 9.06
C CYS A 294 -16.01 -2.82 9.89
N GLY A 295 -15.86 -2.60 11.21
CA GLY A 295 -16.97 -2.76 12.14
C GLY A 295 -17.55 -4.17 12.12
N SER A 296 -18.86 -4.28 11.91
CA SER A 296 -19.59 -5.55 11.80
C SER A 296 -19.43 -6.24 10.44
N GLU A 297 -18.90 -5.56 9.42
CA GLU A 297 -18.73 -6.12 8.08
C GLU A 297 -17.40 -6.84 7.94
N ALA A 298 -17.43 -8.10 7.48
CA ALA A 298 -16.24 -8.93 7.32
C ALA A 298 -15.99 -9.30 5.84
N PRO A 299 -14.73 -9.25 5.38
CA PRO A 299 -14.39 -9.67 4.04
C PRO A 299 -14.46 -11.19 3.89
N THR A 300 -14.83 -11.66 2.69
CA THR A 300 -14.75 -13.05 2.26
C THR A 300 -13.68 -13.15 1.16
N ASP A 301 -12.77 -14.14 1.25
CA ASP A 301 -11.68 -14.32 0.27
C ASP A 301 -10.75 -13.12 0.07
N GLY A 302 -10.69 -12.23 1.06
CA GLY A 302 -9.78 -11.07 1.06
C GLY A 302 -10.36 -9.78 0.48
N PHE A 303 -11.67 -9.72 0.21
CA PHE A 303 -12.44 -8.53 -0.15
C PHE A 303 -13.90 -8.66 0.31
N PHE A 304 -14.67 -7.57 0.34
CA PHE A 304 -16.07 -7.64 0.74
C PHE A 304 -16.93 -8.21 -0.38
N ALA A 305 -17.80 -9.17 -0.05
CA ALA A 305 -18.77 -9.72 -0.98
C ALA A 305 -19.71 -8.59 -1.46
N ASN A 306 -19.85 -8.41 -2.77
CA ASN A 306 -20.63 -7.33 -3.33
C ASN A 306 -21.11 -7.66 -4.75
N ASP A 307 -22.20 -7.01 -5.16
CA ASP A 307 -22.63 -6.96 -6.55
C ASP A 307 -22.32 -5.57 -7.12
N GLY A 308 -21.35 -5.49 -8.03
CA GLY A 308 -20.95 -4.22 -8.68
C GLY A 308 -20.59 -3.07 -7.74
N GLY A 309 -20.24 -3.35 -6.50
CA GLY A 309 -19.94 -2.38 -5.44
C GLY A 309 -21.04 -2.26 -4.38
N HIS A 310 -22.25 -2.77 -4.59
CA HIS A 310 -23.30 -2.80 -3.58
C HIS A 310 -23.15 -4.03 -2.69
N ILE A 311 -23.09 -3.85 -1.37
CA ILE A 311 -22.99 -4.94 -0.39
C ILE A 311 -24.40 -5.28 0.10
N ARG A 312 -25.08 -4.35 0.73
CA ARG A 312 -26.45 -4.45 1.25
C ARG A 312 -27.01 -3.07 1.56
N ASP A 313 -28.31 -2.93 1.62
CA ASP A 313 -29.02 -1.70 1.97
C ASP A 313 -28.40 -0.42 1.38
N ARG A 314 -27.72 0.37 2.24
CA ARG A 314 -26.99 1.61 1.88
C ARG A 314 -25.48 1.44 1.95
N LEU A 315 -24.99 0.20 2.11
CA LEU A 315 -23.57 -0.11 2.23
C LEU A 315 -22.98 -0.53 0.89
N TYR A 316 -21.88 0.09 0.54
CA TYR A 316 -21.16 -0.13 -0.71
C TYR A 316 -19.67 -0.40 -0.46
N ALA A 317 -18.96 -0.89 -1.46
CA ALA A 317 -17.51 -1.01 -1.47
C ALA A 317 -16.91 -0.48 -2.78
N VAL A 318 -15.66 0.01 -2.72
CA VAL A 318 -14.91 0.49 -3.88
C VAL A 318 -13.43 0.12 -3.75
N GLY A 319 -12.76 -0.07 -4.89
CA GLY A 319 -11.33 -0.34 -4.94
C GLY A 319 -10.94 -1.73 -4.43
N TRP A 320 -9.82 -1.84 -3.74
CA TRP A 320 -9.34 -3.14 -3.26
C TRP A 320 -10.26 -3.77 -2.22
N ALA A 321 -10.99 -2.99 -1.47
CA ALA A 321 -12.05 -3.49 -0.59
C ALA A 321 -13.13 -4.25 -1.37
N LYS A 322 -13.43 -3.82 -2.61
CA LYS A 322 -14.43 -4.41 -3.51
C LYS A 322 -13.92 -5.59 -4.31
N ARG A 323 -12.71 -5.49 -4.93
CA ARG A 323 -12.21 -6.46 -5.94
C ARG A 323 -10.96 -7.23 -5.55
N GLY A 324 -10.42 -6.97 -4.37
CA GLY A 324 -9.10 -7.45 -3.99
C GLY A 324 -7.95 -6.58 -4.55
N PRO A 325 -6.69 -6.91 -4.19
CA PRO A 325 -5.50 -6.09 -4.46
C PRO A 325 -5.01 -6.25 -5.91
N SER A 326 -5.77 -5.73 -6.85
CA SER A 326 -5.43 -5.75 -8.27
C SER A 326 -5.59 -4.36 -8.90
N GLY A 327 -4.89 -4.13 -10.02
CA GLY A 327 -4.94 -2.86 -10.74
C GLY A 327 -4.06 -1.76 -10.11
N THR A 328 -4.01 -0.64 -10.81
CA THR A 328 -3.20 0.54 -10.49
C THR A 328 -4.06 1.73 -10.05
N ILE A 329 -3.45 2.88 -9.75
CA ILE A 329 -4.19 4.10 -9.42
C ILE A 329 -5.19 4.51 -10.52
N PRO A 330 -4.85 4.50 -11.83
CA PRO A 330 -5.84 4.71 -12.90
C PRO A 330 -7.02 3.74 -12.88
N THR A 331 -6.81 2.47 -12.57
CA THR A 331 -7.88 1.47 -12.42
C THR A 331 -8.89 1.90 -11.35
N ASN A 332 -8.40 2.42 -10.21
CA ASN A 332 -9.27 2.92 -9.13
C ASN A 332 -10.16 4.08 -9.58
N ARG A 333 -9.68 4.95 -10.48
CA ARG A 333 -10.47 6.07 -10.99
C ARG A 333 -11.65 5.60 -11.83
N VAL A 334 -11.41 4.65 -12.75
CA VAL A 334 -12.46 4.10 -13.62
C VAL A 334 -13.51 3.36 -12.79
N GLU A 335 -13.07 2.53 -11.85
CA GLU A 335 -13.98 1.80 -10.98
C GLU A 335 -14.80 2.71 -10.07
N ALA A 336 -14.16 3.73 -9.49
CA ALA A 336 -14.84 4.72 -8.65
C ALA A 336 -15.96 5.45 -9.41
N GLN A 337 -15.79 5.72 -10.71
CA GLN A 337 -16.83 6.31 -11.56
C GLN A 337 -18.05 5.38 -11.68
N VAL A 338 -17.83 4.07 -11.90
CA VAL A 338 -18.92 3.09 -12.01
C VAL A 338 -19.70 2.97 -10.70
N VAL A 339 -19.00 2.88 -9.57
CA VAL A 339 -19.64 2.79 -8.25
C VAL A 339 -20.35 4.10 -7.89
N ALA A 340 -19.77 5.26 -8.23
CA ALA A 340 -20.42 6.56 -8.01
C ALA A 340 -21.74 6.68 -8.78
N GLN A 341 -21.78 6.21 -10.05
CA GLN A 341 -23.01 6.20 -10.85
C GLN A 341 -24.06 5.30 -10.18
N ARG A 342 -23.68 4.09 -9.76
CA ARG A 342 -24.61 3.18 -9.09
C ARG A 342 -25.20 3.79 -7.80
N ILE A 343 -24.36 4.44 -6.99
CA ILE A 343 -24.84 5.14 -5.80
C ILE A 343 -25.82 6.27 -6.20
N ALA A 344 -25.47 7.10 -7.19
CA ALA A 344 -26.29 8.20 -7.64
C ALA A 344 -27.67 7.74 -8.13
N ASP A 345 -27.76 6.60 -8.82
CA ASP A 345 -29.00 6.03 -9.37
C ASP A 345 -29.92 5.45 -8.27
N THR A 346 -29.35 5.07 -7.10
CA THR A 346 -30.08 4.42 -6.01
C THR A 346 -30.27 5.33 -4.79
N LEU A 347 -29.69 6.52 -4.80
CA LEU A 347 -29.69 7.43 -3.65
C LEU A 347 -31.01 8.20 -3.55
N ASP A 348 -31.80 7.88 -2.55
CA ASP A 348 -33.03 8.61 -2.24
C ASP A 348 -32.74 10.03 -1.71
N ALA A 349 -33.79 10.89 -1.72
CA ALA A 349 -33.69 12.16 -1.00
C ALA A 349 -33.63 11.89 0.50
N GLY A 350 -32.54 12.33 1.15
CA GLY A 350 -32.29 12.05 2.55
C GLY A 350 -32.42 13.27 3.46
N ASP A 351 -32.85 13.01 4.69
CA ASP A 351 -32.88 13.99 5.80
C ASP A 351 -31.90 13.61 6.91
N ARG A 352 -30.86 12.84 6.55
CA ARG A 352 -29.89 12.35 7.52
C ARG A 352 -28.93 13.45 7.95
N PRO A 353 -28.47 13.46 9.23
CA PRO A 353 -27.65 14.56 9.77
C PRO A 353 -26.25 14.64 9.18
N GLY A 354 -25.72 13.57 8.56
CA GLY A 354 -24.42 13.53 7.91
C GLY A 354 -23.27 13.90 8.86
N GLY A 355 -22.31 14.67 8.33
CA GLY A 355 -21.13 15.10 9.07
C GLY A 355 -21.40 15.92 10.32
N ALA A 356 -22.53 16.60 10.42
CA ALA A 356 -22.92 17.30 11.66
C ALA A 356 -23.26 16.28 12.76
N GLY A 357 -23.99 15.23 12.42
CA GLY A 357 -24.29 14.14 13.35
C GLY A 357 -23.05 13.33 13.73
N LEU A 358 -22.17 13.06 12.75
CA LEU A 358 -20.90 12.39 13.02
C LEU A 358 -20.03 13.19 14.01
N ARG A 359 -19.91 14.50 13.79
CA ARG A 359 -19.15 15.39 14.68
C ARG A 359 -19.72 15.37 16.10
N ALA A 360 -21.04 15.53 16.26
CA ALA A 360 -21.69 15.50 17.56
C ALA A 360 -21.42 14.18 18.30
N LEU A 361 -21.50 13.05 17.59
CA LEU A 361 -21.24 11.73 18.17
C LEU A 361 -19.78 11.51 18.56
N LEU A 362 -18.82 12.01 17.76
CA LEU A 362 -17.39 11.94 18.08
C LEU A 362 -17.06 12.82 19.29
N ASP A 363 -17.66 14.02 19.37
CA ASP A 363 -17.46 14.94 20.50
C ASP A 363 -18.08 14.36 21.79
N GLU A 364 -19.27 13.72 21.72
CA GLU A 364 -19.89 13.02 22.86
C GLU A 364 -19.00 11.86 23.38
N ARG A 365 -18.28 11.18 22.47
CA ARG A 365 -17.36 10.08 22.80
C ARG A 365 -15.94 10.56 23.16
N GLU A 366 -15.73 11.85 23.23
CA GLU A 366 -14.42 12.46 23.51
C GLU A 366 -13.31 11.98 22.53
N ALA A 367 -13.70 11.59 21.30
CA ALA A 367 -12.77 11.13 20.29
C ALA A 367 -11.90 12.29 19.76
N ARG A 368 -10.59 12.09 19.76
CA ARG A 368 -9.66 13.08 19.19
C ARG A 368 -9.56 12.87 17.68
N TRP A 369 -10.34 13.62 16.92
CA TRP A 369 -10.34 13.54 15.45
C TRP A 369 -9.67 14.77 14.83
N VAL A 370 -9.18 14.61 13.59
CA VAL A 370 -8.45 15.63 12.83
C VAL A 370 -9.29 16.06 11.62
N ASP A 371 -9.57 17.36 11.52
CA ASP A 371 -10.22 17.97 10.36
C ASP A 371 -9.21 18.24 9.22
N TYR A 372 -9.69 18.79 8.11
CA TYR A 372 -8.83 19.12 6.98
C TYR A 372 -7.77 20.17 7.35
N ASP A 373 -8.08 21.16 8.18
CA ASP A 373 -7.12 22.16 8.62
C ASP A 373 -6.03 21.55 9.52
N GLY A 374 -6.41 20.59 10.37
CA GLY A 374 -5.46 19.80 11.15
C GLY A 374 -4.50 19.00 10.27
N TRP A 375 -5.02 18.37 9.23
CA TRP A 375 -4.19 17.71 8.21
C TRP A 375 -3.23 18.72 7.53
N ARG A 376 -3.71 19.89 7.14
CA ARG A 376 -2.86 20.92 6.51
C ARG A 376 -1.72 21.36 7.42
N ARG A 377 -1.96 21.48 8.74
CA ARG A 377 -0.89 21.77 9.72
C ARG A 377 0.17 20.65 9.76
N ILE A 378 -0.28 19.38 9.75
CA ILE A 378 0.65 18.23 9.69
C ILE A 378 1.48 18.30 8.40
N GLU A 379 0.85 18.48 7.24
CA GLU A 379 1.55 18.52 5.95
C GLU A 379 2.58 19.64 5.88
N THR A 380 2.23 20.83 6.36
CA THR A 380 3.14 21.98 6.42
C THR A 380 4.34 21.67 7.32
N HIS A 381 4.11 21.15 8.52
CA HIS A 381 5.17 20.76 9.45
C HIS A 381 6.12 19.73 8.82
N GLU A 382 5.59 18.69 8.15
CA GLU A 382 6.40 17.66 7.50
C GLU A 382 7.27 18.20 6.35
N ARG A 383 6.78 19.20 5.61
CA ARG A 383 7.53 19.83 4.52
C ARG A 383 8.61 20.78 5.05
N GLU A 384 8.28 21.57 6.04
CA GLU A 384 9.21 22.55 6.64
C GLU A 384 10.33 21.87 7.45
N SER A 385 10.05 20.72 8.04
CA SER A 385 11.03 19.91 8.78
C SER A 385 11.84 18.93 7.90
N ALA A 386 11.65 18.98 6.57
CA ALA A 386 12.36 18.10 5.64
C ALA A 386 13.88 18.34 5.67
N GLU A 387 14.65 17.27 5.59
CA GLU A 387 16.08 17.34 5.35
C GLU A 387 16.36 17.87 3.92
N PRO A 388 17.51 18.52 3.65
CA PRO A 388 17.78 19.16 2.35
C PRO A 388 17.66 18.21 1.14
N ASN A 389 17.90 16.93 1.34
CA ASN A 389 17.84 15.89 0.31
C ASN A 389 16.53 15.08 0.36
N ARG A 390 15.50 15.55 1.06
CA ARG A 390 14.17 14.89 1.17
C ARG A 390 13.06 15.87 0.80
N CYS A 391 11.98 15.36 0.21
CA CYS A 391 10.84 16.20 -0.12
C CYS A 391 9.90 16.46 1.06
N ARG A 392 9.98 15.64 2.12
CA ARG A 392 9.29 15.81 3.41
C ARG A 392 9.88 14.92 4.49
N ARG A 393 9.66 15.27 5.75
CA ARG A 393 9.91 14.43 6.91
C ARG A 393 8.58 14.02 7.55
N LYS A 394 8.10 12.82 7.19
CA LYS A 394 6.84 12.31 7.74
C LYS A 394 6.90 12.12 9.25
N LEU A 395 5.84 12.54 9.94
CA LEU A 395 5.58 12.12 11.31
C LEU A 395 5.17 10.65 11.31
N THR A 396 5.69 9.87 12.26
CA THR A 396 5.46 8.43 12.38
C THR A 396 4.74 8.04 13.67
N VAL A 397 4.57 9.00 14.59
CA VAL A 397 3.91 8.80 15.89
C VAL A 397 2.56 9.51 15.89
N ILE A 398 1.49 8.77 16.15
CA ILE A 398 0.12 9.33 16.15
C ILE A 398 -0.02 10.50 17.13
N ALA A 399 0.56 10.39 18.34
CA ALA A 399 0.48 11.46 19.35
C ALA A 399 1.13 12.77 18.87
N GLU A 400 2.25 12.68 18.12
CA GLU A 400 2.90 13.87 17.53
C GLU A 400 2.04 14.48 16.41
N MET A 401 1.43 13.62 15.56
CA MET A 401 0.49 14.09 14.53
C MET A 401 -0.68 14.84 15.13
N LEU A 402 -1.28 14.31 16.21
CA LEU A 402 -2.40 14.93 16.91
C LEU A 402 -1.98 16.26 17.53
N ALA A 403 -0.82 16.33 18.19
CA ALA A 403 -0.29 17.57 18.78
C ALA A 403 -0.09 18.66 17.70
N VAL A 404 0.53 18.32 16.55
CA VAL A 404 0.70 19.25 15.42
C VAL A 404 -0.64 19.65 14.80
N ALA A 405 -1.61 18.72 14.76
CA ALA A 405 -2.98 19.01 14.33
C ALA A 405 -3.77 19.91 15.31
N GLY A 406 -3.25 20.17 16.50
CA GLY A 406 -3.93 20.95 17.54
C GLY A 406 -5.02 20.15 18.27
N ARG A 407 -4.80 18.86 18.48
CA ARG A 407 -5.75 17.93 19.11
C ARG A 407 -5.16 17.21 20.33
#